data_f51d1590f3c23f117d9acd3caace2f5b
#
_entry.id   f51d1590f3c23f117d9acd3caace2f5b
#
_cell.length_a   1.000
_cell.length_b   1.000
_cell.length_c   1.000
_cell.angle_alpha   90.00
_cell.angle_beta   90.00
_cell.angle_gamma   90.00
#
_symmetry.space_group_name_H-M   'P 1'
#
loop_
_entity.id
_entity.type
_entity.pdbx_description
1 polymer ?
#
loop_
_entity_poly.entity_id
_entity_poly.type
_entity_poly.pdbx_seq_one_letter_code
_entity_poly.pdbx_strand_id
1 'polypeptide(L)'
;MKRSTKTISIILIFFLVIAAVIISRTLIADHFKKKFSKIPPPGIIVTEVINKEFSERIETFGTAISKKSQTFKIKKDDLLGDLELKDFVKKGDKLIRLKSGDIIAPFSGVLGYTGLTEDILVSNNIFIITLDDNSEIYSDIKIPESYSASIKKGLPVEVKLSSYKDKVFSGEVDFVSSRINADTRSLLSRIKVNNSNQELISGSLLEVSIKFNLRNSLSVPDTSVMIEGDKSYVYKINGSNIANKTEVKTGLRSNRNIEIISGLDEGETVVAEGLKKVRPNGKIKPITK
;
A
#
# COMPACT_ATOMS: atom_id res chain seq x y z
N MET A 1 -69.24 70.54 0.65
CA MET A 1 -69.14 69.12 1.08
C MET A 1 -68.63 68.11 0.04
N LYS A 2 -68.43 68.41 -1.26
CA LYS A 2 -68.00 67.44 -2.26
C LYS A 2 -66.46 67.21 -2.40
N ARG A 3 -65.60 68.04 -1.78
CA ARG A 3 -64.14 67.84 -1.83
C ARG A 3 -63.56 66.88 -0.77
N SER A 4 -64.16 66.82 0.40
CA SER A 4 -63.78 65.93 1.48
C SER A 4 -64.02 64.44 1.20
N THR A 5 -65.13 64.10 0.49
CA THR A 5 -65.42 62.70 0.13
C THR A 5 -64.40 62.14 -0.90
N LYS A 6 -63.92 62.97 -1.84
CA LYS A 6 -62.96 62.53 -2.86
C LYS A 6 -61.58 62.23 -2.21
N THR A 7 -61.16 63.05 -1.27
CA THR A 7 -59.89 62.82 -0.54
C THR A 7 -59.95 61.60 0.34
N ILE A 8 -61.06 61.35 1.04
CA ILE A 8 -61.25 60.13 1.83
C ILE A 8 -61.24 58.88 0.94
N SER A 9 -61.88 58.91 -0.23
CA SER A 9 -61.87 57.80 -1.18
C SER A 9 -60.46 57.51 -1.72
N ILE A 10 -59.64 58.50 -2.00
CA ILE A 10 -58.28 58.33 -2.47
C ILE A 10 -57.38 57.69 -1.40
N ILE A 11 -57.53 58.12 -0.12
CA ILE A 11 -56.81 57.56 0.99
C ILE A 11 -57.23 56.10 1.19
N LEU A 12 -58.52 55.78 1.09
CA LEU A 12 -59.01 54.42 1.29
C LEU A 12 -58.52 53.48 0.16
N ILE A 13 -58.49 53.94 -1.08
CA ILE A 13 -57.93 53.18 -2.21
C ILE A 13 -56.42 52.95 -2.01
N PHE A 14 -55.68 53.96 -1.53
CA PHE A 14 -54.27 53.83 -1.25
C PHE A 14 -53.97 52.77 -0.17
N PHE A 15 -54.74 52.74 0.92
CA PHE A 15 -54.62 51.71 1.93
C PHE A 15 -55.02 50.31 1.45
N LEU A 16 -56.04 50.26 0.55
CA LEU A 16 -56.48 48.99 -0.05
C LEU A 16 -55.41 48.40 -0.99
N VAL A 17 -54.71 49.25 -1.73
CA VAL A 17 -53.59 48.86 -2.59
C VAL A 17 -52.43 48.34 -1.73
N ILE A 18 -52.06 49.08 -0.67
CA ILE A 18 -51.04 48.62 0.27
C ILE A 18 -51.38 47.27 0.89
N ALA A 19 -52.62 47.09 1.37
CA ALA A 19 -53.08 45.83 1.93
C ALA A 19 -53.01 44.69 0.89
N ALA A 20 -53.42 44.94 -0.36
CA ALA A 20 -53.36 43.98 -1.44
C ALA A 20 -51.89 43.59 -1.76
N VAL A 21 -50.93 44.53 -1.74
CA VAL A 21 -49.52 44.28 -1.93
C VAL A 21 -48.95 43.44 -0.76
N ILE A 22 -49.32 43.74 0.47
CA ILE A 22 -48.84 42.97 1.65
C ILE A 22 -49.40 41.55 1.61
N ILE A 23 -50.68 41.38 1.30
CA ILE A 23 -51.33 40.06 1.19
C ILE A 23 -50.71 39.25 0.06
N SER A 24 -50.52 39.86 -1.13
CA SER A 24 -49.87 39.17 -2.26
C SER A 24 -48.47 38.73 -1.92
N ARG A 25 -47.68 39.58 -1.22
CA ARG A 25 -46.32 39.28 -0.80
C ARG A 25 -46.27 38.13 0.21
N THR A 26 -47.17 38.07 1.16
CA THR A 26 -47.27 36.97 2.12
C THR A 26 -47.68 35.67 1.46
N LEU A 27 -48.68 35.69 0.55
CA LEU A 27 -49.13 34.53 -0.19
C LEU A 27 -48.04 33.97 -1.11
N ILE A 28 -47.29 34.85 -1.77
CA ILE A 28 -46.16 34.48 -2.62
C ILE A 28 -45.04 33.88 -1.73
N ALA A 29 -44.71 34.51 -0.61
CA ALA A 29 -43.70 34.00 0.31
C ALA A 29 -44.06 32.61 0.88
N ASP A 30 -45.31 32.39 1.23
CA ASP A 30 -45.80 31.09 1.73
C ASP A 30 -45.85 30.05 0.63
N HIS A 31 -46.20 30.43 -0.60
CA HIS A 31 -46.12 29.51 -1.75
C HIS A 31 -44.70 29.09 -2.03
N PHE A 32 -43.73 30.01 -2.03
CA PHE A 32 -42.31 29.72 -2.20
C PHE A 32 -41.78 28.87 -1.03
N LYS A 33 -42.11 29.20 0.21
CA LYS A 33 -41.73 28.37 1.36
C LYS A 33 -42.25 26.93 1.22
N LYS A 34 -43.53 26.71 0.86
CA LYS A 34 -44.06 25.37 0.64
C LYS A 34 -43.43 24.62 -0.52
N LYS A 35 -43.06 25.29 -1.62
CA LYS A 35 -42.50 24.68 -2.82
C LYS A 35 -41.04 24.35 -2.67
N PHE A 36 -40.26 25.15 -1.91
CA PHE A 36 -38.80 24.95 -1.72
C PHE A 36 -38.41 24.32 -0.38
N SER A 37 -39.37 24.15 0.58
CA SER A 37 -39.10 23.46 1.84
C SER A 37 -38.99 21.93 1.74
N LYS A 38 -39.25 21.35 0.58
CA LYS A 38 -39.21 19.90 0.33
C LYS A 38 -38.12 19.55 -0.70
N ILE A 39 -36.88 20.02 -0.49
CA ILE A 39 -35.75 19.41 -1.19
C ILE A 39 -35.61 18.00 -0.61
N PRO A 40 -35.80 16.94 -1.40
CA PRO A 40 -35.60 15.59 -0.86
C PRO A 40 -34.16 15.44 -0.36
N PRO A 41 -33.95 14.71 0.75
CA PRO A 41 -32.61 14.51 1.28
C PRO A 41 -31.73 13.87 0.20
N PRO A 42 -30.49 14.34 0.03
CA PRO A 42 -29.60 13.81 -0.99
C PRO A 42 -29.30 12.33 -0.74
N GLY A 43 -29.29 11.53 -1.83
CA GLY A 43 -28.79 10.17 -1.78
C GLY A 43 -27.28 10.18 -1.56
N ILE A 44 -26.81 9.52 -0.52
CA ILE A 44 -25.42 9.52 -0.07
C ILE A 44 -24.98 8.08 0.17
N ILE A 45 -23.83 7.70 -0.39
CA ILE A 45 -23.25 6.37 -0.17
C ILE A 45 -22.67 6.33 1.24
N VAL A 46 -23.09 5.33 2.00
CA VAL A 46 -22.67 5.10 3.38
C VAL A 46 -21.97 3.74 3.50
N THR A 47 -21.14 3.59 4.53
CA THR A 47 -20.45 2.35 4.87
C THR A 47 -20.39 2.19 6.38
N GLU A 48 -20.21 0.97 6.84
CA GLU A 48 -19.95 0.67 8.23
C GLU A 48 -18.46 0.79 8.56
N VAL A 49 -18.16 1.17 9.78
CA VAL A 49 -16.82 1.14 10.36
C VAL A 49 -16.50 -0.31 10.72
N ILE A 50 -15.46 -0.85 10.11
CA ILE A 50 -15.06 -2.25 10.30
C ILE A 50 -13.60 -2.34 10.73
N ASN A 51 -13.24 -3.41 11.42
CA ASN A 51 -11.84 -3.71 11.71
C ASN A 51 -11.09 -4.20 10.47
N LYS A 52 -9.89 -3.66 10.23
CA LYS A 52 -8.95 -4.11 9.21
C LYS A 52 -7.54 -4.17 9.76
N GLU A 53 -6.73 -5.02 9.14
CA GLU A 53 -5.31 -5.06 9.41
C GLU A 53 -4.58 -3.88 8.79
N PHE A 54 -3.79 -3.19 9.60
CA PHE A 54 -2.86 -2.14 9.19
C PHE A 54 -1.44 -2.53 9.57
N SER A 55 -0.50 -2.18 8.71
CA SER A 55 0.92 -2.34 8.97
C SER A 55 1.71 -1.17 8.43
N GLU A 56 2.76 -0.81 9.13
CA GLU A 56 3.79 0.06 8.59
C GLU A 56 4.66 -0.75 7.62
N ARG A 57 5.28 -0.05 6.67
CA ARG A 57 6.10 -0.66 5.63
C ARG A 57 7.38 0.13 5.44
N ILE A 58 8.48 -0.58 5.29
CA ILE A 58 9.73 -0.03 4.78
C ILE A 58 10.08 -0.72 3.48
N GLU A 59 10.50 0.06 2.49
CA GLU A 59 10.95 -0.43 1.19
C GLU A 59 12.45 -0.19 1.05
N THR A 60 13.16 -1.20 0.60
CA THR A 60 14.61 -1.17 0.40
C THR A 60 14.99 -2.11 -0.73
N PHE A 61 16.27 -2.13 -1.08
CA PHE A 61 16.81 -2.98 -2.12
C PHE A 61 17.89 -3.88 -1.55
N GLY A 62 18.07 -5.02 -2.18
CA GLY A 62 19.15 -5.94 -1.89
C GLY A 62 19.51 -6.78 -3.10
N THR A 63 20.57 -7.55 -2.99
CA THR A 63 21.00 -8.48 -4.04
C THR A 63 20.67 -9.91 -3.62
N ALA A 64 20.14 -10.70 -4.53
CA ALA A 64 19.88 -12.11 -4.29
C ALA A 64 21.19 -12.88 -4.07
N ILE A 65 21.24 -13.65 -3.00
CA ILE A 65 22.38 -14.48 -2.60
C ILE A 65 21.88 -15.92 -2.45
N SER A 66 22.51 -16.85 -3.12
CA SER A 66 22.22 -18.29 -3.00
C SER A 66 22.43 -18.78 -1.57
N LYS A 67 21.69 -19.79 -1.17
CA LYS A 67 21.88 -20.49 0.12
C LYS A 67 23.31 -21.02 0.29
N LYS A 68 23.86 -21.58 -0.78
CA LYS A 68 25.25 -22.02 -0.90
C LYS A 68 25.76 -21.66 -2.28
N SER A 69 26.99 -21.25 -2.36
CA SER A 69 27.67 -20.97 -3.61
C SER A 69 29.10 -21.52 -3.55
N GLN A 70 29.51 -22.22 -4.60
CA GLN A 70 30.86 -22.73 -4.76
C GLN A 70 31.39 -22.35 -6.13
N THR A 71 32.53 -21.68 -6.15
CA THR A 71 33.21 -21.27 -7.39
C THR A 71 34.37 -22.18 -7.69
N PHE A 72 34.44 -22.67 -8.90
CA PHE A 72 35.54 -23.47 -9.45
C PHE A 72 36.25 -22.66 -10.52
N LYS A 73 37.56 -22.47 -10.34
CA LYS A 73 38.45 -21.84 -11.33
C LYS A 73 39.19 -22.93 -12.05
N ILE A 74 39.00 -23.06 -13.35
CA ILE A 74 39.50 -24.17 -14.17
C ILE A 74 40.43 -23.63 -15.24
N LYS A 75 41.63 -24.20 -15.33
CA LYS A 75 42.55 -23.91 -16.41
C LYS A 75 42.15 -24.74 -17.63
N LYS A 76 42.08 -24.11 -18.80
CA LYS A 76 41.71 -24.81 -20.08
C LYS A 76 42.67 -25.97 -20.36
N ASP A 77 43.93 -25.82 -20.06
CA ASP A 77 44.96 -26.85 -20.31
C ASP A 77 44.82 -28.07 -19.39
N ASP A 78 44.10 -27.97 -18.27
CA ASP A 78 43.84 -29.08 -17.34
C ASP A 78 42.58 -29.87 -17.70
N LEU A 79 41.74 -29.35 -18.61
CA LEU A 79 40.46 -29.96 -19.01
C LEU A 79 40.74 -31.25 -19.81
N LEU A 80 40.00 -32.32 -19.46
CA LEU A 80 39.99 -33.59 -20.20
C LEU A 80 38.64 -33.71 -20.97
N GLY A 81 38.71 -33.43 -22.29
CA GLY A 81 37.55 -33.50 -23.20
C GLY A 81 36.69 -32.22 -23.16
N ASP A 82 35.52 -32.26 -23.79
CA ASP A 82 34.63 -31.16 -23.89
C ASP A 82 33.86 -30.90 -22.57
N LEU A 83 33.54 -29.66 -22.30
CA LEU A 83 32.74 -29.27 -21.17
C LEU A 83 31.25 -29.59 -21.43
N GLU A 84 30.70 -30.55 -20.69
CA GLU A 84 29.26 -30.79 -20.72
C GLU A 84 28.53 -29.71 -19.90
N LEU A 85 27.78 -28.84 -20.58
CA LEU A 85 26.97 -27.82 -19.94
C LEU A 85 25.70 -28.46 -19.37
N LYS A 86 25.56 -28.43 -18.05
CA LYS A 86 24.37 -28.91 -17.32
C LYS A 86 23.73 -27.74 -16.60
N ASP A 87 22.42 -27.64 -16.67
CA ASP A 87 21.70 -26.59 -15.94
C ASP A 87 21.61 -26.91 -14.44
N PHE A 88 21.32 -28.17 -14.11
CA PHE A 88 21.18 -28.65 -12.74
C PHE A 88 21.96 -29.92 -12.49
N VAL A 89 22.57 -30.01 -11.31
CA VAL A 89 23.35 -31.18 -10.86
C VAL A 89 22.94 -31.61 -9.46
N LYS A 90 23.09 -32.90 -9.17
CA LYS A 90 22.89 -33.46 -7.83
C LYS A 90 24.22 -33.57 -7.10
N LYS A 91 24.13 -33.56 -5.77
CA LYS A 91 25.32 -33.84 -4.92
C LYS A 91 25.93 -35.18 -5.33
N GLY A 92 27.24 -35.17 -5.55
CA GLY A 92 28.02 -36.34 -5.97
C GLY A 92 28.14 -36.50 -7.49
N ASP A 93 27.42 -35.70 -8.28
CA ASP A 93 27.58 -35.72 -9.74
C ASP A 93 28.99 -35.21 -10.13
N LYS A 94 29.55 -35.82 -11.17
CA LYS A 94 30.77 -35.36 -11.79
C LYS A 94 30.46 -34.10 -12.62
N LEU A 95 31.08 -32.98 -12.26
CA LEU A 95 30.94 -31.70 -12.94
C LEU A 95 31.89 -31.61 -14.12
N ILE A 96 33.16 -31.91 -13.89
CA ILE A 96 34.23 -31.68 -14.87
C ILE A 96 35.31 -32.75 -14.69
N ARG A 97 35.88 -33.19 -15.80
CA ARG A 97 37.07 -34.07 -15.84
C ARG A 97 38.31 -33.22 -16.06
N LEU A 98 39.25 -33.30 -15.13
CA LEU A 98 40.55 -32.63 -15.22
C LEU A 98 41.68 -33.63 -15.19
N LYS A 99 42.81 -33.25 -15.75
CA LYS A 99 44.08 -34.03 -15.64
C LYS A 99 44.53 -34.21 -14.20
N SER A 100 44.24 -33.18 -13.38
CA SER A 100 44.53 -33.14 -11.94
C SER A 100 43.54 -33.93 -11.08
N GLY A 101 42.41 -34.39 -11.65
CA GLY A 101 41.35 -35.10 -10.96
C GLY A 101 39.95 -34.51 -11.23
N ASP A 102 38.93 -35.32 -11.07
CA ASP A 102 37.56 -34.92 -11.37
C ASP A 102 37.02 -33.96 -10.30
N ILE A 103 36.27 -32.92 -10.70
CA ILE A 103 35.47 -32.07 -9.83
C ILE A 103 34.10 -32.69 -9.65
N ILE A 104 33.73 -32.91 -8.38
CA ILE A 104 32.45 -33.51 -7.98
C ILE A 104 31.60 -32.44 -7.30
N ALA A 105 30.28 -32.43 -7.55
CA ALA A 105 29.32 -31.52 -6.93
C ALA A 105 29.23 -31.75 -5.41
N PRO A 106 29.63 -30.79 -4.56
CA PRO A 106 29.55 -30.92 -3.10
C PRO A 106 28.12 -30.84 -2.57
N PHE A 107 27.21 -30.25 -3.32
CA PHE A 107 25.75 -30.16 -3.07
C PHE A 107 25.01 -30.09 -4.39
N SER A 108 23.68 -30.27 -4.34
CA SER A 108 22.82 -30.13 -5.51
C SER A 108 22.53 -28.66 -5.81
N GLY A 109 22.52 -28.26 -7.08
CA GLY A 109 22.30 -26.88 -7.42
C GLY A 109 22.34 -26.63 -8.95
N VAL A 110 22.27 -25.35 -9.30
CA VAL A 110 22.34 -24.84 -10.66
C VAL A 110 23.78 -24.45 -10.99
N LEU A 111 24.23 -24.78 -12.19
CA LEU A 111 25.56 -24.39 -12.67
C LEU A 111 25.46 -23.07 -13.44
N GLY A 112 26.29 -22.11 -13.03
CA GLY A 112 26.53 -20.86 -13.73
C GLY A 112 27.88 -20.93 -14.45
N TYR A 113 27.94 -20.44 -15.66
CA TYR A 113 29.16 -20.46 -16.49
C TYR A 113 29.57 -19.04 -16.85
N THR A 114 30.86 -18.75 -16.76
CA THR A 114 31.43 -17.47 -17.18
C THR A 114 32.58 -17.73 -18.17
N GLY A 115 32.57 -17.03 -19.28
CA GLY A 115 33.66 -17.16 -20.29
C GLY A 115 33.48 -18.32 -21.25
N LEU A 116 32.24 -18.62 -21.68
CA LEU A 116 31.92 -19.71 -22.61
C LEU A 116 32.23 -19.38 -24.08
N THR A 117 32.53 -18.15 -24.45
CA THR A 117 32.88 -17.74 -25.81
C THR A 117 34.38 -17.77 -26.00
N GLU A 118 34.84 -18.31 -27.13
CA GLU A 118 36.27 -18.41 -27.48
C GLU A 118 36.97 -17.03 -27.51
N ASP A 119 36.23 -15.96 -27.80
CA ASP A 119 36.74 -14.59 -27.89
C ASP A 119 36.84 -13.85 -26.55
N ILE A 120 36.23 -14.34 -25.47
CA ILE A 120 36.42 -13.80 -24.15
C ILE A 120 37.50 -14.61 -23.44
N LEU A 121 38.72 -14.48 -23.93
CA LEU A 121 39.89 -14.85 -23.19
C LEU A 121 40.02 -13.92 -21.98
N VAL A 122 39.37 -14.32 -20.87
CA VAL A 122 39.86 -13.87 -19.55
C VAL A 122 41.37 -14.15 -19.57
N SER A 123 42.18 -13.15 -19.37
CA SER A 123 43.61 -13.07 -19.57
C SER A 123 44.41 -14.12 -18.79
N ASN A 124 44.17 -15.38 -18.87
CA ASN A 124 44.99 -16.46 -18.29
C ASN A 124 44.43 -17.87 -18.61
N ASN A 125 43.67 -18.05 -19.69
CA ASN A 125 43.22 -19.39 -20.06
C ASN A 125 42.41 -20.10 -18.94
N ILE A 126 41.67 -19.30 -18.13
CA ILE A 126 40.90 -19.79 -16.99
C ILE A 126 39.43 -19.48 -17.26
N PHE A 127 38.56 -20.46 -17.09
CA PHE A 127 37.10 -20.24 -17.02
C PHE A 127 36.58 -20.52 -15.61
N ILE A 128 35.43 -19.93 -15.30
CA ILE A 128 34.86 -19.97 -13.96
C ILE A 128 33.49 -20.66 -14.06
N ILE A 129 33.29 -21.65 -13.21
CA ILE A 129 31.98 -22.29 -13.01
C ILE A 129 31.56 -22.03 -11.59
N THR A 130 30.31 -21.66 -11.40
CA THR A 130 29.66 -21.53 -10.08
C THR A 130 28.61 -22.61 -9.93
N LEU A 131 28.56 -23.24 -8.78
CA LEU A 131 27.49 -24.12 -8.36
C LEU A 131 26.71 -23.40 -7.27
N ASP A 132 25.43 -23.13 -7.52
CA ASP A 132 24.56 -22.35 -6.65
C ASP A 132 23.34 -23.16 -6.20
N ASP A 133 23.18 -23.32 -4.88
CA ASP A 133 21.94 -23.83 -4.27
C ASP A 133 20.96 -22.67 -4.12
N ASN A 134 20.08 -22.52 -5.08
CA ASN A 134 19.05 -21.48 -5.13
C ASN A 134 17.72 -21.91 -4.50
N SER A 135 17.66 -22.99 -3.73
CA SER A 135 16.42 -23.48 -3.10
C SER A 135 15.85 -22.46 -2.10
N GLU A 136 16.72 -21.66 -1.48
CA GLU A 136 16.41 -20.47 -0.69
C GLU A 136 17.31 -19.33 -1.16
N ILE A 137 16.74 -18.13 -1.25
CA ILE A 137 17.49 -16.92 -1.55
C ILE A 137 17.57 -16.05 -0.30
N TYR A 138 18.75 -15.60 -0.02
CA TYR A 138 19.04 -14.60 1.01
C TYR A 138 19.30 -13.25 0.36
N SER A 139 19.11 -12.19 1.13
CA SER A 139 19.59 -10.87 0.74
C SER A 139 19.95 -10.05 1.96
N ASP A 140 21.10 -9.42 1.92
CA ASP A 140 21.53 -8.47 2.93
C ASP A 140 21.02 -7.08 2.54
N ILE A 141 20.24 -6.49 3.43
CA ILE A 141 19.57 -5.22 3.23
C ILE A 141 19.97 -4.23 4.32
N LYS A 142 19.94 -2.95 3.97
CA LYS A 142 20.24 -1.86 4.90
C LYS A 142 18.96 -1.18 5.33
N ILE A 143 18.72 -1.15 6.63
CA ILE A 143 17.55 -0.54 7.26
C ILE A 143 17.99 0.77 7.93
N PRO A 144 17.38 1.93 7.66
CA PRO A 144 17.70 3.17 8.35
C PRO A 144 17.55 3.04 9.88
N GLU A 145 18.44 3.70 10.62
CA GLU A 145 18.49 3.66 12.09
C GLU A 145 17.15 3.98 12.75
N SER A 146 16.36 4.88 12.15
CA SER A 146 15.03 5.25 12.65
C SER A 146 14.04 4.09 12.78
N TYR A 147 14.25 2.99 12.04
CA TYR A 147 13.41 1.79 12.08
C TYR A 147 14.01 0.64 12.90
N SER A 148 15.23 0.83 13.48
CA SER A 148 15.97 -0.24 14.14
C SER A 148 15.19 -0.92 15.28
N ALA A 149 14.39 -0.17 16.03
CA ALA A 149 13.57 -0.71 17.12
C ALA A 149 12.38 -1.57 16.63
N SER A 150 11.93 -1.33 15.40
CA SER A 150 10.73 -1.99 14.82
C SER A 150 11.07 -3.25 14.05
N ILE A 151 12.30 -3.37 13.53
CA ILE A 151 12.70 -4.51 12.70
C ILE A 151 13.22 -5.66 13.60
N LYS A 152 12.59 -6.83 13.46
CA LYS A 152 12.91 -8.03 14.24
C LYS A 152 12.94 -9.25 13.33
N LYS A 153 13.66 -10.29 13.76
CA LYS A 153 13.63 -11.61 13.11
C LYS A 153 12.20 -12.14 13.07
N GLY A 154 11.82 -12.76 11.93
CA GLY A 154 10.51 -13.35 11.69
C GLY A 154 9.46 -12.37 11.13
N LEU A 155 9.79 -11.09 10.94
CA LEU A 155 8.87 -10.17 10.28
C LEU A 155 8.63 -10.61 8.82
N PRO A 156 7.37 -10.51 8.34
CA PRO A 156 7.04 -10.88 6.97
C PRO A 156 7.66 -9.90 5.97
N VAL A 157 8.18 -10.47 4.89
CA VAL A 157 8.83 -9.72 3.82
C VAL A 157 8.18 -10.07 2.49
N GLU A 158 7.89 -9.07 1.69
CA GLU A 158 7.51 -9.19 0.30
C GLU A 158 8.68 -8.78 -0.59
N VAL A 159 9.00 -9.63 -1.57
CA VAL A 159 10.11 -9.38 -2.51
C VAL A 159 9.57 -9.36 -3.93
N LYS A 160 10.00 -8.38 -4.71
CA LYS A 160 9.72 -8.26 -6.14
C LYS A 160 11.01 -8.20 -6.93
N LEU A 161 10.95 -8.71 -8.16
CA LEU A 161 11.98 -8.54 -9.16
C LEU A 161 11.44 -7.72 -10.32
N SER A 162 12.28 -6.88 -10.88
CA SER A 162 11.91 -6.09 -12.07
C SER A 162 11.56 -6.95 -13.30
N SER A 163 12.09 -8.17 -13.37
CA SER A 163 11.78 -9.14 -14.43
C SER A 163 10.40 -9.79 -14.32
N TYR A 164 9.78 -9.73 -13.14
CA TYR A 164 8.45 -10.31 -12.88
C TYR A 164 7.51 -9.22 -12.34
N LYS A 165 6.90 -8.44 -13.23
CA LYS A 165 6.13 -7.21 -12.89
C LYS A 165 5.03 -7.41 -11.85
N ASP A 166 4.34 -8.57 -11.90
CA ASP A 166 3.15 -8.83 -11.07
C ASP A 166 3.37 -9.93 -10.02
N LYS A 167 4.59 -10.47 -9.92
CA LYS A 167 4.89 -11.56 -9.01
C LYS A 167 5.53 -11.06 -7.73
N VAL A 168 4.97 -11.49 -6.60
CA VAL A 168 5.48 -11.22 -5.26
C VAL A 168 5.94 -12.52 -4.64
N PHE A 169 7.16 -12.54 -4.15
CA PHE A 169 7.73 -13.67 -3.40
C PHE A 169 7.66 -13.34 -1.92
N SER A 170 7.20 -14.29 -1.12
CA SER A 170 7.08 -14.14 0.32
C SER A 170 8.32 -14.68 1.02
N GLY A 171 8.76 -13.95 2.04
CA GLY A 171 9.90 -14.32 2.86
C GLY A 171 9.76 -13.78 4.28
N GLU A 172 10.84 -13.85 5.01
CA GLU A 172 10.92 -13.34 6.39
C GLU A 172 12.29 -12.69 6.65
N VAL A 173 12.35 -11.85 7.67
CA VAL A 173 13.62 -11.37 8.21
C VAL A 173 14.28 -12.51 8.98
N ASP A 174 15.42 -13.02 8.49
CA ASP A 174 16.15 -14.13 9.08
C ASP A 174 17.11 -13.67 10.17
N PHE A 175 17.78 -12.53 9.96
CA PHE A 175 18.76 -11.98 10.88
C PHE A 175 18.69 -10.47 10.94
N VAL A 176 18.92 -9.93 12.12
CA VAL A 176 19.06 -8.48 12.37
C VAL A 176 20.36 -8.27 13.15
N SER A 177 21.23 -7.40 12.65
CA SER A 177 22.47 -7.04 13.32
C SER A 177 22.20 -6.38 14.67
N SER A 178 23.04 -6.63 15.65
CA SER A 178 23.01 -5.94 16.94
C SER A 178 23.76 -4.59 16.92
N ARG A 179 24.33 -4.20 15.77
CA ARG A 179 25.14 -2.99 15.64
C ARG A 179 24.66 -2.15 14.45
N ILE A 180 24.55 -0.85 14.68
CA ILE A 180 24.32 0.14 13.63
C ILE A 180 25.68 0.54 13.04
N ASN A 181 25.74 0.61 11.71
CA ASN A 181 26.89 1.18 11.01
C ASN A 181 26.85 2.70 11.16
N ALA A 182 27.86 3.28 11.81
CA ALA A 182 27.91 4.70 12.12
C ALA A 182 28.06 5.60 10.87
N ASP A 183 28.74 5.11 9.84
CA ASP A 183 28.98 5.89 8.61
C ASP A 183 27.72 5.99 7.75
N THR A 184 26.97 4.89 7.64
CA THR A 184 25.76 4.81 6.80
C THR A 184 24.47 5.03 7.59
N ARG A 185 24.53 5.15 8.92
CA ARG A 185 23.36 5.24 9.80
C ARG A 185 22.30 4.18 9.49
N SER A 186 22.77 2.94 9.29
CA SER A 186 21.91 1.81 8.94
C SER A 186 22.21 0.56 9.75
N LEU A 187 21.17 -0.23 9.92
CA LEU A 187 21.18 -1.56 10.52
C LEU A 187 21.24 -2.59 9.40
N LEU A 188 22.19 -3.50 9.43
CA LEU A 188 22.25 -4.62 8.51
C LEU A 188 21.23 -5.66 8.92
N SER A 189 20.38 -6.08 7.99
CA SER A 189 19.43 -7.18 8.17
C SER A 189 19.54 -8.15 7.00
N ARG A 190 19.33 -9.42 7.27
CA ARG A 190 19.25 -10.47 6.24
C ARG A 190 17.81 -10.97 6.14
N ILE A 191 17.31 -11.03 4.92
CA ILE A 191 16.05 -11.67 4.61
C ILE A 191 16.30 -13.05 3.99
N LYS A 192 15.31 -13.92 4.15
CA LYS A 192 15.26 -15.25 3.55
C LYS A 192 13.95 -15.42 2.79
N VAL A 193 14.04 -15.88 1.56
CA VAL A 193 12.90 -16.12 0.65
C VAL A 193 12.94 -17.56 0.19
N ASN A 194 11.82 -18.27 0.27
CA ASN A 194 11.69 -19.60 -0.32
C ASN A 194 11.67 -19.48 -1.85
N ASN A 195 12.54 -20.24 -2.52
CA ASN A 195 12.69 -20.25 -3.96
C ASN A 195 12.60 -21.68 -4.53
N SER A 196 11.67 -22.48 -4.05
CA SER A 196 11.49 -23.87 -4.47
C SER A 196 11.34 -24.03 -5.98
N ASN A 197 10.77 -23.03 -6.66
CA ASN A 197 10.60 -23.00 -8.11
C ASN A 197 11.84 -22.50 -8.86
N GLN A 198 12.90 -22.09 -8.15
CA GLN A 198 14.17 -21.58 -8.69
C GLN A 198 14.02 -20.38 -9.65
N GLU A 199 13.03 -19.53 -9.40
CA GLU A 199 12.73 -18.37 -10.24
C GLU A 199 13.61 -17.16 -9.86
N LEU A 200 14.03 -17.08 -8.59
CA LEU A 200 14.97 -16.07 -8.13
C LEU A 200 16.39 -16.56 -8.42
N ILE A 201 17.11 -15.77 -9.22
CA ILE A 201 18.48 -16.07 -9.64
C ILE A 201 19.44 -15.27 -8.76
N SER A 202 20.51 -15.91 -8.28
CA SER A 202 21.59 -15.24 -7.55
C SER A 202 22.17 -14.08 -8.37
N GLY A 203 22.45 -12.96 -7.69
CA GLY A 203 22.89 -11.72 -8.33
C GLY A 203 21.79 -10.77 -8.77
N SER A 204 20.52 -11.21 -8.80
CA SER A 204 19.38 -10.35 -9.15
C SER A 204 19.17 -9.24 -8.14
N LEU A 205 18.72 -8.07 -8.60
CA LEU A 205 18.24 -6.99 -7.74
C LEU A 205 16.85 -7.31 -7.21
N LEU A 206 16.71 -7.26 -5.90
CA LEU A 206 15.47 -7.48 -5.18
C LEU A 206 14.94 -6.16 -4.63
N GLU A 207 13.67 -5.87 -4.92
CA GLU A 207 12.88 -4.85 -4.21
C GLU A 207 12.25 -5.51 -3.00
N VAL A 208 12.60 -5.05 -1.82
CA VAL A 208 12.22 -5.69 -0.55
C VAL A 208 11.31 -4.77 0.23
N SER A 209 10.14 -5.27 0.60
CA SER A 209 9.17 -4.57 1.45
C SER A 209 8.96 -5.36 2.75
N ILE A 210 9.34 -4.78 3.88
CA ILE A 210 9.15 -5.35 5.21
C ILE A 210 7.95 -4.73 5.85
N LYS A 211 7.00 -5.56 6.31
CA LYS A 211 5.84 -5.13 7.08
C LYS A 211 6.12 -5.30 8.57
N PHE A 212 5.79 -4.27 9.35
CA PHE A 212 5.96 -4.27 10.80
C PHE A 212 4.84 -3.51 11.48
N ASN A 213 4.74 -3.54 12.81
CA ASN A 213 3.66 -2.94 13.60
C ASN A 213 2.27 -3.35 13.09
N LEU A 214 2.11 -4.66 12.79
CA LEU A 214 0.83 -5.21 12.37
C LEU A 214 -0.17 -5.06 13.52
N ARG A 215 -1.35 -4.50 13.19
CA ARG A 215 -2.43 -4.29 14.14
C ARG A 215 -3.79 -4.30 13.47
N ASN A 216 -4.80 -4.73 14.19
CA ASN A 216 -6.19 -4.55 13.78
C ASN A 216 -6.69 -3.23 14.34
N SER A 217 -7.24 -2.39 13.49
CA SER A 217 -7.76 -1.07 13.84
C SER A 217 -9.03 -0.78 13.07
N LEU A 218 -9.85 0.13 13.59
CA LEU A 218 -11.03 0.62 12.89
C LEU A 218 -10.63 1.27 11.57
N SER A 219 -11.43 1.04 10.56
CA SER A 219 -11.17 1.44 9.19
C SER A 219 -12.40 2.03 8.53
N VAL A 220 -12.18 3.10 7.78
CA VAL A 220 -13.17 3.68 6.85
C VAL A 220 -12.50 3.89 5.49
N PRO A 221 -13.25 3.99 4.38
CA PRO A 221 -12.71 4.43 3.11
C PRO A 221 -12.05 5.81 3.26
N ASP A 222 -10.95 6.04 2.56
CA ASP A 222 -10.23 7.31 2.61
C ASP A 222 -11.07 8.50 2.11
N THR A 223 -12.06 8.22 1.25
CA THR A 223 -13.09 9.16 0.78
C THR A 223 -14.07 9.62 1.85
N SER A 224 -14.13 8.92 3.00
CA SER A 224 -15.02 9.25 4.13
C SER A 224 -14.48 10.38 5.00
N VAL A 225 -13.19 10.69 4.91
CA VAL A 225 -12.50 11.63 5.80
C VAL A 225 -12.33 12.98 5.12
N MET A 226 -12.72 14.03 5.85
CA MET A 226 -12.44 15.43 5.51
C MET A 226 -11.35 15.98 6.42
N ILE A 227 -10.44 16.75 5.85
CA ILE A 227 -9.41 17.47 6.59
C ILE A 227 -9.75 18.95 6.56
N GLU A 228 -9.85 19.57 7.74
CA GLU A 228 -10.07 21.00 7.91
C GLU A 228 -9.02 21.55 8.88
N GLY A 229 -8.08 22.31 8.36
CA GLY A 229 -6.90 22.75 9.13
C GLY A 229 -6.04 21.55 9.55
N ASP A 230 -5.86 21.37 10.84
CA ASP A 230 -5.09 20.32 11.50
C ASP A 230 -5.95 19.12 11.97
N LYS A 231 -7.27 19.18 11.73
CA LYS A 231 -8.24 18.20 12.23
C LYS A 231 -8.88 17.39 11.10
N SER A 232 -9.18 16.13 11.40
CA SER A 232 -9.89 15.21 10.54
C SER A 232 -11.32 14.99 11.04
N TYR A 233 -12.27 14.94 10.09
CA TYR A 233 -13.69 14.78 10.40
C TYR A 233 -14.30 13.72 9.49
N VAL A 234 -15.33 13.06 10.00
CA VAL A 234 -16.24 12.22 9.23
C VAL A 234 -17.68 12.66 9.47
N TYR A 235 -18.61 12.27 8.59
CA TYR A 235 -20.03 12.37 8.86
C TYR A 235 -20.54 11.03 9.35
N LYS A 236 -20.83 10.94 10.65
CA LYS A 236 -21.47 9.79 11.30
C LYS A 236 -22.99 9.89 11.13
N ILE A 237 -23.64 8.81 10.76
CA ILE A 237 -25.07 8.74 10.51
C ILE A 237 -25.77 8.14 11.70
N ASN A 238 -26.76 8.86 12.24
CA ASN A 238 -27.59 8.35 13.33
C ASN A 238 -28.83 7.59 12.82
N GLY A 239 -29.58 6.93 13.72
CA GLY A 239 -30.77 6.17 13.40
C GLY A 239 -31.91 6.96 12.72
N SER A 240 -31.86 8.30 12.74
CA SER A 240 -32.81 9.20 12.04
C SER A 240 -32.31 9.66 10.67
N ASN A 241 -31.21 9.07 10.16
CA ASN A 241 -30.54 9.42 8.91
C ASN A 241 -30.02 10.88 8.88
N ILE A 242 -29.56 11.37 10.03
CA ILE A 242 -28.94 12.69 10.16
C ILE A 242 -27.42 12.50 10.16
N ALA A 243 -26.73 13.30 9.35
CA ALA A 243 -25.28 13.28 9.23
C ALA A 243 -24.65 14.24 10.24
N ASN A 244 -24.05 13.71 11.27
CA ASN A 244 -23.37 14.48 12.31
C ASN A 244 -21.86 14.57 11.99
N LYS A 245 -21.33 15.79 11.92
CA LYS A 245 -19.89 16.01 11.75
C LYS A 245 -19.18 15.62 13.04
N THR A 246 -18.33 14.58 12.95
CA THR A 246 -17.61 14.01 14.09
C THR A 246 -16.11 14.14 13.87
N GLU A 247 -15.39 14.70 14.86
CA GLU A 247 -13.93 14.75 14.83
C GLU A 247 -13.35 13.35 15.07
N VAL A 248 -12.36 12.97 14.28
CA VAL A 248 -11.67 11.69 14.38
C VAL A 248 -10.18 11.88 14.35
N LYS A 249 -9.46 11.00 15.03
CA LYS A 249 -8.01 10.89 14.91
C LYS A 249 -7.69 9.76 13.93
N THR A 250 -7.04 10.11 12.85
CA THR A 250 -6.66 9.15 11.79
C THR A 250 -5.25 8.63 12.01
N GLY A 251 -4.99 7.42 11.56
CA GLY A 251 -3.67 6.77 11.53
C GLY A 251 -3.17 6.53 10.12
N LEU A 252 -2.75 5.30 9.85
CA LEU A 252 -2.21 4.90 8.56
C LEU A 252 -3.28 4.91 7.46
N ARG A 253 -2.81 5.21 6.25
CA ARG A 253 -3.62 5.05 5.03
C ARG A 253 -3.06 3.88 4.21
N SER A 254 -3.89 2.91 3.92
CA SER A 254 -3.52 1.72 3.15
C SER A 254 -4.69 1.22 2.31
N ASN A 255 -4.44 0.82 1.05
CA ASN A 255 -5.42 0.18 0.18
C ASN A 255 -6.77 0.91 0.12
N ARG A 256 -6.75 2.25 -0.09
CA ARG A 256 -7.93 3.13 -0.13
C ARG A 256 -8.74 3.17 1.18
N ASN A 257 -8.15 2.73 2.27
CA ASN A 257 -8.73 2.83 3.61
C ASN A 257 -7.83 3.68 4.49
N ILE A 258 -8.42 4.29 5.48
CA ILE A 258 -7.72 5.04 6.51
C ILE A 258 -8.03 4.45 7.88
N GLU A 259 -6.99 4.29 8.67
CA GLU A 259 -7.08 3.84 10.05
C GLU A 259 -7.71 4.93 10.92
N ILE A 260 -8.63 4.55 11.77
CA ILE A 260 -9.24 5.42 12.78
C ILE A 260 -8.71 5.01 14.15
N ILE A 261 -7.96 5.92 14.77
CA ILE A 261 -7.37 5.71 16.10
C ILE A 261 -8.40 6.00 17.20
N SER A 262 -9.25 7.03 16.99
CA SER A 262 -10.30 7.40 17.91
C SER A 262 -11.39 8.24 17.24
N GLY A 263 -12.57 8.31 17.88
CA GLY A 263 -13.71 9.12 17.43
C GLY A 263 -14.84 8.33 16.77
N LEU A 264 -14.64 7.01 16.50
CA LEU A 264 -15.66 6.10 16.00
C LEU A 264 -15.60 4.78 16.77
N ASP A 265 -16.73 4.07 16.77
CA ASP A 265 -16.87 2.71 17.26
C ASP A 265 -17.14 1.74 16.09
N GLU A 266 -16.85 0.45 16.28
CA GLU A 266 -17.13 -0.59 15.30
C GLU A 266 -18.63 -0.71 15.03
N GLY A 267 -19.02 -0.90 13.76
CA GLY A 267 -20.42 -1.01 13.34
C GLY A 267 -21.13 0.34 13.14
N GLU A 268 -20.49 1.46 13.47
CA GLU A 268 -21.07 2.78 13.20
C GLU A 268 -21.13 3.03 11.69
N THR A 269 -22.17 3.73 11.26
CA THR A 269 -22.35 4.09 9.84
C THR A 269 -21.79 5.48 9.57
N VAL A 270 -20.95 5.58 8.56
CA VAL A 270 -20.36 6.85 8.11
C VAL A 270 -20.60 7.08 6.62
N VAL A 271 -20.54 8.34 6.20
CA VAL A 271 -20.58 8.69 4.78
C VAL A 271 -19.31 8.17 4.09
N ALA A 272 -19.46 7.35 3.06
CA ALA A 272 -18.37 6.83 2.25
C ALA A 272 -18.01 7.75 1.07
N GLU A 273 -19.04 8.21 0.35
CA GLU A 273 -18.85 9.06 -0.82
C GLU A 273 -19.91 10.18 -0.87
N GLY A 274 -19.57 11.32 -1.46
CA GLY A 274 -20.51 12.42 -1.63
C GLY A 274 -20.49 13.45 -0.50
N LEU A 275 -19.41 13.55 0.25
CA LEU A 275 -19.24 14.51 1.36
C LEU A 275 -19.67 15.94 1.04
N LYS A 276 -19.40 16.42 -0.20
CA LYS A 276 -19.78 17.78 -0.65
C LYS A 276 -21.29 18.05 -0.67
N LYS A 277 -22.11 16.99 -0.72
CA LYS A 277 -23.58 17.09 -0.72
C LYS A 277 -24.17 17.03 0.70
N VAL A 278 -23.35 16.66 1.68
CA VAL A 278 -23.77 16.53 3.07
C VAL A 278 -23.66 17.88 3.77
N ARG A 279 -24.71 18.26 4.52
CA ARG A 279 -24.67 19.41 5.41
C ARG A 279 -24.56 18.92 6.85
N PRO A 280 -23.79 19.59 7.72
CA PRO A 280 -23.76 19.27 9.14
C PRO A 280 -25.17 19.24 9.72
N ASN A 281 -25.52 18.20 10.46
CA ASN A 281 -26.85 17.94 11.01
C ASN A 281 -27.98 17.88 9.95
N GLY A 282 -27.61 17.66 8.68
CA GLY A 282 -28.56 17.52 7.58
C GLY A 282 -29.08 16.09 7.45
N LYS A 283 -30.34 15.96 7.02
CA LYS A 283 -30.95 14.68 6.73
C LYS A 283 -30.45 14.18 5.37
N ILE A 284 -30.08 12.91 5.29
CA ILE A 284 -29.64 12.22 4.06
C ILE A 284 -30.54 11.02 3.76
N LYS A 285 -30.46 10.52 2.54
CA LYS A 285 -31.00 9.20 2.17
C LYS A 285 -29.80 8.25 2.02
N PRO A 286 -29.53 7.36 2.99
CA PRO A 286 -28.41 6.45 2.92
C PRO A 286 -28.61 5.45 1.78
N ILE A 287 -27.53 5.18 1.04
CA ILE A 287 -27.45 4.17 -0.02
C ILE A 287 -26.26 3.28 0.37
N THR A 288 -26.52 2.03 0.66
CA THR A 288 -25.49 0.98 0.84
C THR A 288 -25.04 0.49 -0.52
N LYS A 289 -23.73 0.31 -0.68
CA LYS A 289 -23.09 -0.15 -1.93
C LYS A 289 -22.98 -1.66 -1.93
#